data_fe566d21558d71653c9ebea4e93ed9c4
#
_entry.id   fe566d21558d71653c9ebea4e93ed9c4
#
_cell.length_a   1.000
_cell.length_b   1.000
_cell.length_c   1.000
_cell.angle_alpha   90.00
_cell.angle_beta   90.00
_cell.angle_gamma   90.00
#
_symmetry.space_group_name_H-M   'P 1'
#
loop_
_entity.id
_entity.type
_entity.pdbx_description
1 polymer ?
#
loop_
_entity_poly.entity_id
_entity_poly.type
_entity_poly.pdbx_seq_one_letter_code
_entity_poly.pdbx_strand_id
1 'polypeptide(L)'
;MRHHASLLVCTALVTAAFAPQARAHHAFATEFDAALEGEVKGEVTRVWWQNPHIRYDVTMKMPDGSTQSWALLPPGNLPTYRRENWTEQTIQVGYQVTATGNLGRDNTKKLYATCINLASGPEKGRQLGRCVNTGTVSQVTADPNVDYTVKAHGYDVDISGYWDNRYKFQVTVDDFQPKPMPMTAATAAVYKGRTYGDDQVLRCLPAGLPRIFGSPYPMQVVDAGSHYLMVFMQDNTPRRIWMDGRKPPAEQPLTSMGFSTGKWEGRTLVIETTMLLPGWLDGSGYPMTGGDGTRIVERWTPAADGLTMERTMTVTDKAYTQPIVRTRGSQRGDATVGLIESEPCDARPFLNELLERGELEKRLKPQ
;
A
#
# COMPACT_ATOMS: atom_id res chain seq x y z
N MET A 1 -23.71 -54.23 57.57
CA MET A 1 -24.22 -53.44 56.40
C MET A 1 -23.11 -52.53 55.98
N ARG A 2 -22.45 -52.80 54.88
CA ARG A 2 -21.32 -52.01 54.37
C ARG A 2 -21.80 -51.25 53.15
N HIS A 3 -21.77 -49.91 53.20
CA HIS A 3 -22.10 -49.02 52.11
C HIS A 3 -20.82 -48.79 51.28
N HIS A 4 -20.80 -49.25 50.05
CA HIS A 4 -19.77 -48.89 49.08
C HIS A 4 -20.20 -47.58 48.41
N ALA A 5 -19.45 -46.52 48.64
CA ALA A 5 -19.55 -45.31 47.86
C ALA A 5 -18.68 -45.43 46.61
N SER A 6 -19.30 -45.45 45.47
CA SER A 6 -18.60 -45.41 44.16
C SER A 6 -18.24 -43.94 43.84
N LEU A 7 -16.95 -43.65 43.79
CA LEU A 7 -16.44 -42.38 43.28
C LEU A 7 -16.42 -42.44 41.73
N LEU A 8 -17.32 -41.68 41.11
CA LEU A 8 -17.26 -41.41 39.67
C LEU A 8 -16.19 -40.30 39.43
N VAL A 9 -15.06 -40.72 38.90
CA VAL A 9 -14.03 -39.78 38.37
C VAL A 9 -14.47 -39.34 36.98
N CYS A 10 -15.02 -38.10 36.83
CA CYS A 10 -15.22 -37.47 35.57
C CYS A 10 -13.89 -36.99 34.99
N THR A 11 -13.30 -37.75 34.11
CA THR A 11 -12.14 -37.31 33.29
C THR A 11 -12.64 -36.36 32.23
N ALA A 12 -12.53 -35.05 32.49
CA ALA A 12 -12.73 -34.05 31.46
C ALA A 12 -11.58 -34.10 30.46
N LEU A 13 -11.80 -34.68 29.28
CA LEU A 13 -10.90 -34.53 28.14
C LEU A 13 -10.93 -33.08 27.71
N VAL A 14 -9.88 -32.33 28.04
CA VAL A 14 -9.59 -31.04 27.42
C VAL A 14 -9.05 -31.33 26.01
N THR A 15 -9.95 -31.44 25.06
CA THR A 15 -9.58 -31.32 23.64
C THR A 15 -9.17 -29.87 23.39
N ALA A 16 -7.88 -29.59 23.49
CA ALA A 16 -7.30 -28.38 22.94
C ALA A 16 -7.60 -28.37 21.45
N ALA A 17 -8.67 -27.68 21.05
CA ALA A 17 -8.96 -27.39 19.66
C ALA A 17 -7.79 -26.54 19.15
N PHE A 18 -6.87 -27.13 18.41
CA PHE A 18 -5.98 -26.42 17.51
C PHE A 18 -6.88 -25.76 16.46
N ALA A 19 -7.39 -24.56 16.79
CA ALA A 19 -7.97 -23.70 15.78
C ALA A 19 -6.82 -23.37 14.82
N PRO A 20 -6.94 -23.70 13.52
CA PRO A 20 -5.94 -23.24 12.55
C PRO A 20 -5.93 -21.72 12.65
N GLN A 21 -4.75 -21.15 12.93
CA GLN A 21 -4.58 -19.71 12.96
C GLN A 21 -5.02 -19.19 11.59
N ALA A 22 -6.13 -18.49 11.54
CA ALA A 22 -6.62 -17.83 10.35
C ALA A 22 -5.61 -16.76 9.96
N ARG A 23 -4.71 -17.09 9.03
CA ARG A 23 -3.78 -16.14 8.43
C ARG A 23 -4.59 -15.22 7.54
N ALA A 24 -4.75 -14.00 7.99
CA ALA A 24 -5.36 -12.94 7.22
C ALA A 24 -4.33 -12.40 6.23
N HIS A 25 -4.69 -12.36 4.96
CA HIS A 25 -3.81 -12.09 3.84
C HIS A 25 -4.07 -10.71 3.25
N HIS A 26 -3.05 -9.88 3.12
CA HIS A 26 -3.04 -8.67 2.29
C HIS A 26 -2.20 -8.91 1.02
N ALA A 27 -2.12 -7.96 0.08
CA ALA A 27 -1.50 -8.19 -1.23
C ALA A 27 -0.10 -8.84 -1.14
N PHE A 28 0.78 -8.36 -0.25
CA PHE A 28 2.06 -9.02 0.01
C PHE A 28 1.87 -10.37 0.73
N ALA A 29 1.20 -10.39 1.88
CA ALA A 29 1.11 -11.59 2.71
C ALA A 29 0.14 -12.67 2.17
N THR A 30 -0.69 -12.35 1.16
CA THR A 30 -1.43 -13.37 0.40
C THR A 30 -0.55 -14.08 -0.61
N GLU A 31 0.42 -13.36 -1.16
CA GLU A 31 1.25 -13.85 -2.25
C GLU A 31 2.62 -14.32 -1.77
N PHE A 32 3.18 -13.68 -0.73
CA PHE A 32 4.52 -13.96 -0.21
C PHE A 32 4.49 -14.32 1.28
N ASP A 33 5.49 -15.06 1.72
CA ASP A 33 5.72 -15.36 3.13
C ASP A 33 6.89 -14.56 3.67
N ALA A 34 6.60 -13.61 4.55
CA ALA A 34 7.63 -12.77 5.15
C ALA A 34 8.63 -13.54 6.03
N ALA A 35 8.28 -14.74 6.47
CA ALA A 35 9.17 -15.60 7.24
C ALA A 35 10.06 -16.51 6.36
N LEU A 36 9.77 -16.59 5.05
CA LEU A 36 10.53 -17.42 4.11
C LEU A 36 11.32 -16.53 3.15
N GLU A 37 12.62 -16.49 3.34
CA GLU A 37 13.55 -15.84 2.43
C GLU A 37 14.14 -16.83 1.44
N GLY A 38 14.50 -16.35 0.26
CA GLY A 38 15.10 -17.14 -0.77
C GLY A 38 15.95 -16.35 -1.75
N GLU A 39 16.67 -17.09 -2.58
CA GLU A 39 17.50 -16.54 -3.63
C GLU A 39 17.15 -17.20 -4.96
N VAL A 40 17.07 -16.38 -6.01
CA VAL A 40 16.86 -16.82 -7.39
C VAL A 40 18.03 -16.30 -8.23
N LYS A 41 18.75 -17.23 -8.89
CA LYS A 41 19.81 -16.93 -9.83
C LYS A 41 19.44 -17.44 -11.20
N GLY A 42 19.45 -16.57 -12.21
CA GLY A 42 19.12 -17.03 -13.54
C GLY A 42 19.13 -15.92 -14.58
N GLU A 43 18.67 -16.31 -15.76
CA GLU A 43 18.59 -15.45 -16.92
C GLU A 43 17.21 -14.83 -17.04
N VAL A 44 17.16 -13.52 -17.23
CA VAL A 44 15.92 -12.78 -17.48
C VAL A 44 15.37 -13.18 -18.85
N THR A 45 14.13 -13.68 -18.86
CA THR A 45 13.45 -14.14 -20.09
C THR A 45 12.31 -13.22 -20.51
N ARG A 46 11.81 -12.39 -19.59
CA ARG A 46 10.77 -11.38 -19.88
C ARG A 46 10.90 -10.21 -18.92
N VAL A 47 10.60 -9.03 -19.40
CA VAL A 47 10.55 -7.78 -18.63
C VAL A 47 9.17 -7.16 -18.79
N TRP A 48 8.54 -6.87 -17.67
CA TRP A 48 7.32 -6.06 -17.56
C TRP A 48 7.68 -4.77 -16.85
N TRP A 49 7.96 -3.72 -17.60
CA TRP A 49 8.29 -2.41 -17.08
C TRP A 49 7.05 -1.52 -17.09
N GLN A 50 6.08 -1.84 -16.24
CA GLN A 50 4.77 -1.19 -16.22
C GLN A 50 4.20 -1.16 -14.80
N ASN A 51 3.25 -0.23 -14.55
CA ASN A 51 2.46 -0.23 -13.32
C ASN A 51 1.35 -1.32 -13.41
N PRO A 52 0.85 -1.84 -12.28
CA PRO A 52 1.12 -1.41 -10.90
C PRO A 52 2.45 -1.91 -10.33
N HIS A 53 3.02 -2.97 -10.88
CA HIS A 53 4.26 -3.56 -10.40
C HIS A 53 5.15 -3.99 -11.58
N ILE A 54 6.43 -3.66 -11.46
CA ILE A 54 7.45 -4.23 -12.34
C ILE A 54 7.55 -5.72 -12.07
N ARG A 55 7.77 -6.50 -13.13
CA ARG A 55 8.01 -7.94 -13.03
C ARG A 55 9.12 -8.34 -13.99
N TYR A 56 9.99 -9.21 -13.52
CA TYR A 56 10.98 -9.90 -14.34
C TYR A 56 10.74 -11.40 -14.26
N ASP A 57 10.53 -12.06 -15.38
CA ASP A 57 10.53 -13.52 -15.43
C ASP A 57 11.98 -13.99 -15.64
N VAL A 58 12.40 -14.96 -14.82
CA VAL A 58 13.78 -15.45 -14.80
C VAL A 58 13.78 -16.97 -14.91
N THR A 59 14.61 -17.51 -15.77
CA THR A 59 14.84 -18.96 -15.86
C THR A 59 16.07 -19.33 -15.05
N MET A 60 15.84 -20.16 -14.02
CA MET A 60 16.89 -20.73 -13.17
C MET A 60 17.24 -22.14 -13.63
N LYS A 61 18.53 -22.44 -13.73
CA LYS A 61 19.03 -23.81 -13.98
C LYS A 61 19.15 -24.55 -12.66
N MET A 62 18.57 -25.73 -12.60
CA MET A 62 18.61 -26.59 -11.43
C MET A 62 19.84 -27.53 -11.49
N PRO A 63 20.31 -28.08 -10.36
CA PRO A 63 21.45 -29.00 -10.31
C PRO A 63 21.27 -30.27 -11.16
N ASP A 64 20.04 -30.69 -11.38
CA ASP A 64 19.69 -31.86 -12.21
C ASP A 64 19.64 -31.55 -13.71
N GLY A 65 19.99 -30.31 -14.10
CA GLY A 65 19.95 -29.82 -15.49
C GLY A 65 18.58 -29.34 -15.97
N SER A 66 17.52 -29.51 -15.18
CA SER A 66 16.20 -28.95 -15.48
C SER A 66 16.19 -27.44 -15.31
N THR A 67 15.13 -26.78 -15.78
CA THR A 67 14.94 -25.36 -15.62
C THR A 67 13.66 -25.05 -14.88
N GLN A 68 13.66 -23.97 -14.09
CA GLN A 68 12.48 -23.44 -13.42
C GLN A 68 12.28 -21.97 -13.81
N SER A 69 11.06 -21.60 -14.13
CA SER A 69 10.69 -20.20 -14.35
C SER A 69 10.24 -19.57 -13.02
N TRP A 70 10.79 -18.40 -12.73
CA TRP A 70 10.50 -17.62 -11.55
C TRP A 70 10.04 -16.22 -11.93
N ALA A 71 9.07 -15.67 -11.20
CA ALA A 71 8.70 -14.27 -11.29
C ALA A 71 9.35 -13.48 -10.16
N LEU A 72 10.16 -12.49 -10.51
CA LEU A 72 10.72 -11.53 -9.57
C LEU A 72 9.81 -10.29 -9.55
N LEU A 73 9.32 -9.94 -8.37
CA LEU A 73 8.47 -8.76 -8.16
C LEU A 73 9.18 -7.81 -7.19
N PRO A 74 9.94 -6.83 -7.71
CA PRO A 74 10.56 -5.84 -6.84
C PRO A 74 9.50 -4.93 -6.19
N PRO A 75 9.70 -4.47 -4.94
CA PRO A 75 8.76 -3.60 -4.24
C PRO A 75 8.74 -2.20 -4.84
N GLY A 76 7.57 -1.67 -5.15
CA GLY A 76 7.40 -0.31 -5.64
C GLY A 76 6.72 -0.22 -7.00
N ASN A 77 6.70 0.97 -7.55
CA ASN A 77 6.15 1.29 -8.87
C ASN A 77 7.17 2.05 -9.73
N LEU A 78 6.86 2.25 -11.01
CA LEU A 78 7.75 2.92 -11.97
C LEU A 78 8.29 4.27 -11.49
N PRO A 79 7.48 5.20 -10.99
CA PRO A 79 7.99 6.48 -10.51
C PRO A 79 9.02 6.34 -9.38
N THR A 80 8.87 5.36 -8.49
CA THR A 80 9.86 5.08 -7.45
C THR A 80 11.18 4.65 -8.05
N TYR A 81 11.16 3.72 -8.99
CA TYR A 81 12.38 3.22 -9.62
C TYR A 81 13.08 4.24 -10.49
N ARG A 82 12.33 5.06 -11.23
CA ARG A 82 12.91 6.16 -12.01
C ARG A 82 13.68 7.16 -11.14
N ARG A 83 13.18 7.46 -9.95
CA ARG A 83 13.92 8.30 -8.99
C ARG A 83 15.19 7.63 -8.45
N GLU A 84 15.25 6.31 -8.48
CA GLU A 84 16.44 5.52 -8.14
C GLU A 84 17.33 5.26 -9.36
N ASN A 85 17.09 5.97 -10.47
CA ASN A 85 17.77 5.83 -11.77
C ASN A 85 17.64 4.43 -12.37
N TRP A 86 16.51 3.74 -12.14
CA TRP A 86 16.16 2.56 -12.91
C TRP A 86 15.41 2.98 -14.17
N THR A 87 15.72 2.30 -15.27
CA THR A 87 15.01 2.47 -16.54
C THR A 87 14.59 1.11 -17.07
N GLU A 88 13.78 1.10 -18.11
CA GLU A 88 13.45 -0.12 -18.83
C GLU A 88 14.69 -0.88 -19.33
N GLN A 89 15.80 -0.16 -19.59
CA GLN A 89 17.06 -0.71 -20.06
C GLN A 89 17.97 -1.23 -18.94
N THR A 90 17.65 -0.95 -17.68
CA THR A 90 18.49 -1.35 -16.54
C THR A 90 18.60 -2.88 -16.40
N ILE A 91 17.50 -3.59 -16.61
CA ILE A 91 17.47 -5.05 -16.66
C ILE A 91 16.78 -5.47 -17.96
N GLN A 92 17.48 -6.22 -18.81
CA GLN A 92 16.98 -6.65 -20.11
C GLN A 92 16.94 -8.18 -20.22
N VAL A 93 16.14 -8.67 -21.16
CA VAL A 93 16.13 -10.10 -21.53
C VAL A 93 17.56 -10.56 -21.90
N GLY A 94 17.95 -11.73 -21.41
CA GLY A 94 19.28 -12.30 -21.55
C GLY A 94 20.27 -11.91 -20.44
N TYR A 95 19.93 -10.94 -19.58
CA TYR A 95 20.80 -10.60 -18.45
C TYR A 95 20.73 -11.66 -17.36
N GLN A 96 21.88 -11.93 -16.74
CA GLN A 96 21.97 -12.79 -15.57
C GLN A 96 21.78 -11.93 -14.33
N VAL A 97 20.91 -12.39 -13.44
CA VAL A 97 20.61 -11.70 -12.18
C VAL A 97 20.68 -12.67 -10.99
N THR A 98 20.97 -12.11 -9.84
CA THR A 98 20.80 -12.79 -8.55
C THR A 98 19.85 -11.91 -7.72
N ALA A 99 18.70 -12.44 -7.39
CA ALA A 99 17.69 -11.74 -6.60
C ALA A 99 17.46 -12.44 -5.27
N THR A 100 17.35 -11.66 -4.19
CA THR A 100 17.00 -12.15 -2.85
C THR A 100 15.75 -11.44 -2.35
N GLY A 101 14.98 -12.13 -1.51
CA GLY A 101 13.75 -11.60 -0.94
C GLY A 101 12.83 -12.68 -0.39
N ASN A 102 11.55 -12.37 -0.26
CA ASN A 102 10.59 -13.28 0.33
C ASN A 102 9.95 -14.21 -0.73
N LEU A 103 9.86 -15.49 -0.39
CA LEU A 103 9.32 -16.51 -1.29
C LEU A 103 7.79 -16.43 -1.38
N GLY A 104 7.29 -16.80 -2.54
CA GLY A 104 5.85 -16.97 -2.78
C GLY A 104 5.26 -18.10 -1.95
N ARG A 105 4.04 -17.90 -1.45
CA ARG A 105 3.26 -18.93 -0.73
C ARG A 105 2.87 -20.08 -1.62
N ASP A 106 2.50 -21.19 -1.00
CA ASP A 106 1.95 -22.37 -1.67
C ASP A 106 2.85 -22.90 -2.80
N ASN A 107 4.19 -22.78 -2.61
CA ASN A 107 5.18 -23.19 -3.60
C ASN A 107 5.10 -22.44 -4.95
N THR A 108 4.44 -21.29 -4.99
CA THR A 108 4.48 -20.45 -6.19
C THR A 108 5.92 -20.04 -6.49
N LYS A 109 6.30 -20.05 -7.76
CA LYS A 109 7.66 -19.68 -8.20
C LYS A 109 7.75 -18.16 -8.37
N LYS A 110 7.53 -17.46 -7.25
CA LYS A 110 7.58 -16.00 -7.14
C LYS A 110 8.52 -15.57 -6.04
N LEU A 111 9.21 -14.47 -6.26
CA LEU A 111 10.08 -13.83 -5.27
C LEU A 111 9.70 -12.35 -5.17
N TYR A 112 9.35 -11.91 -3.97
CA TYR A 112 9.29 -10.48 -3.67
C TYR A 112 10.72 -9.97 -3.54
N ALA A 113 11.29 -9.52 -4.65
CA ALA A 113 12.71 -9.28 -4.83
C ALA A 113 13.14 -7.97 -4.17
N THR A 114 13.49 -8.02 -2.91
CA THR A 114 13.96 -6.83 -2.14
C THR A 114 15.33 -6.34 -2.60
N CYS A 115 16.16 -7.23 -3.13
CA CYS A 115 17.46 -6.93 -3.72
C CYS A 115 17.65 -7.69 -5.02
N ILE A 116 18.17 -7.01 -6.06
CA ILE A 116 18.58 -7.62 -7.32
C ILE A 116 20.01 -7.17 -7.63
N ASN A 117 20.90 -8.14 -7.82
CA ASN A 117 22.28 -7.92 -8.25
C ASN A 117 22.38 -8.24 -9.75
N LEU A 118 22.91 -7.34 -10.54
CA LEU A 118 23.19 -7.57 -11.96
C LEU A 118 24.48 -8.40 -12.11
N ALA A 119 24.36 -9.63 -12.57
CA ALA A 119 25.50 -10.52 -12.80
C ALA A 119 26.05 -10.39 -14.21
N SER A 120 25.32 -9.76 -15.14
CA SER A 120 25.75 -9.44 -16.50
C SER A 120 25.16 -8.13 -17.00
N GLY A 121 25.46 -7.73 -18.22
CA GLY A 121 25.01 -6.49 -18.85
C GLY A 121 25.95 -5.31 -18.58
N PRO A 122 25.64 -4.11 -19.14
CA PRO A 122 26.50 -2.92 -19.05
C PRO A 122 26.75 -2.46 -17.61
N GLU A 123 25.78 -2.67 -16.74
CA GLU A 123 25.85 -2.28 -15.31
C GLU A 123 26.14 -3.47 -14.39
N LYS A 124 26.88 -4.47 -14.87
CA LYS A 124 27.28 -5.63 -14.06
C LYS A 124 27.88 -5.20 -12.73
N GLY A 125 27.40 -5.81 -11.62
CA GLY A 125 27.79 -5.49 -10.26
C GLY A 125 26.92 -4.43 -9.58
N ARG A 126 26.04 -3.75 -10.34
CA ARG A 126 25.07 -2.84 -9.74
C ARG A 126 24.07 -3.62 -8.89
N GLN A 127 23.78 -3.07 -7.73
CA GLN A 127 22.77 -3.57 -6.80
C GLN A 127 21.54 -2.66 -6.88
N LEU A 128 20.37 -3.27 -6.99
CA LEU A 128 19.10 -2.61 -7.16
C LEU A 128 18.16 -2.98 -6.02
N GLY A 129 17.47 -1.99 -5.46
CA GLY A 129 16.58 -2.17 -4.32
C GLY A 129 17.32 -2.14 -2.98
N ARG A 130 16.78 -2.83 -1.98
CA ARG A 130 17.31 -2.83 -0.61
C ARG A 130 18.29 -3.98 -0.38
N CYS A 131 19.43 -3.91 -1.03
CA CYS A 131 20.47 -4.97 -0.95
C CYS A 131 21.27 -4.97 0.35
N VAL A 132 21.32 -3.83 1.01
CA VAL A 132 21.89 -3.67 2.35
C VAL A 132 20.87 -2.86 3.15
N ASN A 133 20.75 -3.13 4.44
CA ASN A 133 19.88 -2.37 5.36
C ASN A 133 20.38 -0.93 5.56
N THR A 134 20.71 -0.25 4.46
CA THR A 134 20.99 1.17 4.46
C THR A 134 19.65 1.88 4.39
N GLY A 135 19.13 2.23 5.56
CA GLY A 135 17.96 3.11 5.69
C GLY A 135 18.20 4.52 5.18
N THR A 136 18.74 4.67 3.96
CA THR A 136 18.78 5.93 3.24
C THR A 136 17.41 6.18 2.63
N VAL A 137 16.54 6.74 3.46
CA VAL A 137 15.45 7.56 2.93
C VAL A 137 16.15 8.67 2.13
N SER A 138 15.90 8.74 0.83
CA SER A 138 16.31 9.88 0.02
C SER A 138 15.79 11.13 0.72
N GLN A 139 16.66 11.91 1.33
CA GLN A 139 16.28 13.18 1.93
C GLN A 139 15.97 14.12 0.76
N VAL A 140 14.69 14.35 0.51
CA VAL A 140 14.28 15.43 -0.35
C VAL A 140 14.59 16.71 0.42
N THR A 141 15.56 17.47 -0.04
CA THR A 141 15.91 18.76 0.55
C THR A 141 14.86 19.79 0.12
N ALA A 142 14.30 20.49 1.08
CA ALA A 142 13.47 21.66 0.78
C ALA A 142 14.30 22.70 0.02
N ASP A 143 13.70 23.39 -0.95
CA ASP A 143 14.37 24.47 -1.66
C ASP A 143 14.72 25.60 -0.65
N PRO A 144 16.00 25.94 -0.46
CA PRO A 144 16.41 26.96 0.50
C PRO A 144 15.94 28.37 0.11
N ASN A 145 15.50 28.59 -1.13
CA ASN A 145 15.02 29.88 -1.61
C ASN A 145 13.51 30.06 -1.43
N VAL A 146 12.80 29.04 -0.96
CA VAL A 146 11.35 29.10 -0.74
C VAL A 146 11.05 29.31 0.73
N ASP A 147 10.33 30.39 1.04
CA ASP A 147 9.78 30.60 2.38
C ASP A 147 8.49 29.78 2.54
N TYR A 148 8.60 28.65 3.19
CA TYR A 148 7.47 27.76 3.49
C TYR A 148 6.62 28.23 4.68
N THR A 149 6.95 29.36 5.29
CA THR A 149 6.17 29.94 6.38
C THR A 149 5.14 30.97 5.90
N VAL A 150 5.14 31.28 4.60
CA VAL A 150 4.21 32.24 3.99
C VAL A 150 2.77 31.79 4.17
N LYS A 151 1.95 32.70 4.66
CA LYS A 151 0.51 32.50 4.87
C LYS A 151 -0.23 32.52 3.54
N ALA A 152 -1.04 31.49 3.28
CA ALA A 152 -1.94 31.46 2.14
C ALA A 152 -3.38 31.75 2.59
N HIS A 153 -4.10 32.57 1.80
CA HIS A 153 -5.53 32.82 1.94
C HIS A 153 -6.06 33.11 3.35
N GLY A 154 -5.29 33.84 4.17
CA GLY A 154 -5.73 34.24 5.52
C GLY A 154 -5.59 33.18 6.60
N TYR A 155 -5.09 32.01 6.27
CA TYR A 155 -4.72 30.99 7.27
C TYR A 155 -3.33 31.24 7.81
N ASP A 156 -3.11 30.87 9.07
CA ASP A 156 -1.80 31.05 9.73
C ASP A 156 -0.74 30.04 9.25
N VAL A 157 -1.10 29.15 8.35
CA VAL A 157 -0.26 28.04 7.88
C VAL A 157 -0.55 27.74 6.43
N ASP A 158 0.50 27.58 5.62
CA ASP A 158 0.39 27.11 4.24
C ASP A 158 0.78 25.63 4.15
N ILE A 159 -0.12 24.82 3.61
CA ILE A 159 0.13 23.41 3.26
C ILE A 159 0.23 23.18 1.76
N SER A 160 0.16 24.23 0.94
CA SER A 160 0.32 24.09 -0.51
C SER A 160 1.74 23.66 -0.88
N GLY A 161 1.88 23.03 -2.04
CA GLY A 161 3.15 22.54 -2.55
C GLY A 161 3.27 21.03 -2.53
N TYR A 162 4.49 20.56 -2.74
CA TYR A 162 4.84 19.16 -2.87
C TYR A 162 5.20 18.54 -1.52
N TRP A 163 4.63 17.37 -1.20
CA TRP A 163 4.88 16.63 0.03
C TRP A 163 5.34 15.21 -0.26
N ASP A 164 6.50 14.83 0.27
CA ASP A 164 6.98 13.45 0.25
C ASP A 164 6.44 12.70 1.48
N ASN A 165 5.67 11.66 1.23
CA ASN A 165 5.03 10.85 2.27
C ASN A 165 5.95 9.78 2.86
N ARG A 166 7.20 9.67 2.40
CA ARG A 166 8.19 8.72 2.93
C ARG A 166 8.87 9.21 4.21
N TYR A 167 8.65 10.46 4.60
CA TYR A 167 9.22 11.01 5.82
C TYR A 167 8.78 10.22 7.05
N LYS A 168 9.74 9.72 7.83
CA LYS A 168 9.52 8.79 8.95
C LYS A 168 8.72 7.53 8.58
N PHE A 169 8.61 7.23 7.28
CA PHE A 169 7.98 6.03 6.79
C PHE A 169 9.08 5.01 6.46
N GLN A 170 9.39 4.16 7.42
CA GLN A 170 10.22 2.97 7.18
C GLN A 170 9.28 1.80 6.91
N VAL A 171 9.28 1.30 5.68
CA VAL A 171 8.58 0.05 5.36
C VAL A 171 9.47 -1.08 5.85
N THR A 172 9.01 -1.80 6.85
CA THR A 172 9.67 -3.01 7.36
C THR A 172 8.88 -4.24 6.94
N VAL A 173 9.46 -5.42 7.09
CA VAL A 173 8.74 -6.69 6.88
C VAL A 173 7.50 -6.76 7.78
N ASP A 174 7.57 -6.23 9.00
CA ASP A 174 6.45 -6.20 9.94
C ASP A 174 5.27 -5.34 9.46
N ASP A 175 5.51 -4.37 8.58
CA ASP A 175 4.43 -3.56 8.00
C ASP A 175 3.54 -4.37 7.04
N PHE A 176 4.06 -5.48 6.53
CA PHE A 176 3.33 -6.41 5.67
C PHE A 176 2.72 -7.58 6.46
N GLN A 177 3.00 -7.71 7.75
CA GLN A 177 2.38 -8.73 8.57
C GLN A 177 0.97 -8.31 8.97
N PRO A 178 0.01 -9.27 8.97
CA PRO A 178 -1.33 -9.00 9.48
C PRO A 178 -1.27 -8.60 10.96
N LYS A 179 -1.81 -7.43 11.28
CA LYS A 179 -1.95 -6.96 12.67
C LYS A 179 -3.35 -7.28 13.18
N PRO A 180 -3.52 -7.60 14.47
CA PRO A 180 -4.84 -7.73 15.05
C PRO A 180 -5.68 -6.48 14.79
N MET A 181 -6.83 -6.65 14.17
CA MET A 181 -7.76 -5.55 13.89
C MET A 181 -9.08 -5.82 14.62
N PRO A 182 -9.71 -4.79 15.20
CA PRO A 182 -10.96 -4.93 15.96
C PRO A 182 -12.16 -5.11 15.02
N MET A 183 -12.11 -6.12 14.15
CA MET A 183 -13.16 -6.43 13.20
C MET A 183 -14.39 -7.04 13.89
N THR A 184 -15.58 -6.76 13.35
CA THR A 184 -16.76 -7.55 13.68
C THR A 184 -16.61 -8.99 13.18
N ALA A 185 -17.37 -9.94 13.73
CA ALA A 185 -17.33 -11.34 13.29
C ALA A 185 -17.64 -11.48 11.79
N ALA A 186 -18.62 -10.72 11.29
CA ALA A 186 -18.97 -10.71 9.86
C ALA A 186 -17.82 -10.21 9.00
N THR A 187 -17.17 -9.10 9.40
CA THR A 187 -16.01 -8.54 8.69
C THR A 187 -14.83 -9.52 8.69
N ALA A 188 -14.56 -10.16 9.82
CA ALA A 188 -13.49 -11.16 9.91
C ALA A 188 -13.72 -12.35 8.96
N ALA A 189 -14.97 -12.79 8.79
CA ALA A 189 -15.32 -13.84 7.83
C ALA A 189 -15.04 -13.41 6.36
N VAL A 190 -15.44 -12.18 5.99
CA VAL A 190 -15.14 -11.60 4.67
C VAL A 190 -13.64 -11.49 4.46
N TYR A 191 -12.92 -10.93 5.43
CA TYR A 191 -11.47 -10.75 5.38
C TYR A 191 -10.74 -12.09 5.16
N LYS A 192 -11.17 -13.14 5.85
CA LYS A 192 -10.58 -14.48 5.72
C LYS A 192 -10.68 -15.05 4.31
N GLY A 193 -11.74 -14.72 3.59
CA GLY A 193 -11.96 -15.20 2.21
C GLY A 193 -11.28 -14.37 1.13
N ARG A 194 -10.68 -13.22 1.48
CA ARG A 194 -10.02 -12.36 0.49
C ARG A 194 -8.66 -12.90 0.08
N THR A 195 -8.33 -12.63 -1.17
CA THR A 195 -7.04 -12.95 -1.77
C THR A 195 -6.46 -11.72 -2.46
N TYR A 196 -5.21 -11.78 -2.90
CA TYR A 196 -4.62 -10.69 -3.68
C TYR A 196 -5.41 -10.42 -4.98
N GLY A 197 -6.10 -11.42 -5.52
CA GLY A 197 -6.99 -11.27 -6.67
C GLY A 197 -8.14 -10.27 -6.47
N ASP A 198 -8.47 -9.96 -5.22
CA ASP A 198 -9.50 -8.98 -4.87
C ASP A 198 -8.94 -7.55 -4.77
N ASP A 199 -7.62 -7.36 -4.87
CA ASP A 199 -7.00 -6.05 -4.78
C ASP A 199 -7.30 -5.19 -6.01
N GLN A 200 -8.09 -4.13 -5.80
CA GLN A 200 -8.50 -3.22 -6.88
C GLN A 200 -7.32 -2.51 -7.54
N VAL A 201 -6.24 -2.24 -6.82
CA VAL A 201 -5.06 -1.55 -7.36
C VAL A 201 -4.36 -2.39 -8.42
N LEU A 202 -4.36 -3.72 -8.29
CA LEU A 202 -3.82 -4.64 -9.30
C LEU A 202 -4.64 -4.64 -10.59
N ARG A 203 -5.88 -4.18 -10.52
CA ARG A 203 -6.77 -3.98 -11.69
C ARG A 203 -6.74 -2.53 -12.21
N CYS A 204 -5.76 -1.74 -11.81
CA CYS A 204 -5.65 -0.33 -12.16
C CYS A 204 -6.84 0.53 -11.71
N LEU A 205 -7.55 0.13 -10.66
CA LEU A 205 -8.57 0.96 -10.03
C LEU A 205 -7.92 1.80 -8.92
N PRO A 206 -8.45 3.01 -8.67
CA PRO A 206 -7.87 3.89 -7.65
C PRO A 206 -7.79 3.23 -6.27
N ALA A 207 -6.68 3.46 -5.58
CA ALA A 207 -6.51 2.97 -4.21
C ALA A 207 -7.58 3.54 -3.26
N GLY A 208 -7.97 4.78 -3.47
CA GLY A 208 -8.99 5.49 -2.69
C GLY A 208 -8.59 5.75 -1.24
N LEU A 209 -9.45 6.49 -0.53
CA LEU A 209 -9.34 6.64 0.92
C LEU A 209 -9.97 5.42 1.62
N PRO A 210 -9.41 5.01 2.75
CA PRO A 210 -8.26 5.55 3.48
C PRO A 210 -6.89 5.00 3.00
N ARG A 211 -6.89 4.03 2.08
CA ARG A 211 -5.66 3.33 1.65
C ARG A 211 -4.58 4.28 1.13
N ILE A 212 -4.96 5.27 0.32
CA ILE A 212 -4.01 6.23 -0.26
C ILE A 212 -3.32 7.11 0.78
N PHE A 213 -3.94 7.32 1.96
CA PHE A 213 -3.33 8.04 3.07
C PHE A 213 -2.02 7.37 3.55
N GLY A 214 -1.97 6.05 3.50
CA GLY A 214 -0.80 5.24 3.84
C GLY A 214 0.19 5.08 2.70
N SER A 215 -0.08 5.65 1.52
CA SER A 215 0.80 5.56 0.37
C SER A 215 2.15 6.23 0.64
N PRO A 216 3.28 5.60 0.32
CA PRO A 216 4.61 6.20 0.45
C PRO A 216 4.90 7.20 -0.68
N TYR A 217 4.02 7.32 -1.65
CA TYR A 217 4.23 8.20 -2.79
C TYR A 217 3.89 9.64 -2.46
N PRO A 218 4.54 10.60 -3.14
CA PRO A 218 4.28 12.01 -2.93
C PRO A 218 2.85 12.44 -3.26
N MET A 219 2.48 13.58 -2.70
CA MET A 219 1.27 14.29 -3.08
C MET A 219 1.59 15.76 -3.30
N GLN A 220 0.81 16.41 -4.15
CA GLN A 220 0.80 17.85 -4.30
C GLN A 220 -0.48 18.43 -3.74
N VAL A 221 -0.36 19.52 -3.00
CA VAL A 221 -1.48 20.30 -2.48
C VAL A 221 -1.51 21.64 -3.18
N VAL A 222 -2.64 22.00 -3.74
CA VAL A 222 -2.87 23.30 -4.37
C VAL A 222 -3.95 24.02 -3.60
N ASP A 223 -3.66 25.23 -3.13
CA ASP A 223 -4.68 26.11 -2.58
C ASP A 223 -5.40 26.80 -3.73
N ALA A 224 -6.68 26.51 -3.91
CA ALA A 224 -7.55 27.08 -4.93
C ALA A 224 -8.53 28.13 -4.34
N GLY A 225 -8.24 28.64 -3.14
CA GLY A 225 -9.04 29.64 -2.43
C GLY A 225 -10.25 29.06 -1.71
N SER A 226 -11.25 28.56 -2.43
CA SER A 226 -12.45 27.96 -1.86
C SER A 226 -12.26 26.50 -1.40
N HIS A 227 -11.16 25.86 -1.79
CA HIS A 227 -10.87 24.47 -1.50
C HIS A 227 -9.37 24.17 -1.69
N TYR A 228 -8.87 23.14 -1.04
CA TYR A 228 -7.61 22.51 -1.40
C TYR A 228 -7.86 21.43 -2.44
N LEU A 229 -7.05 21.44 -3.51
CA LEU A 229 -6.95 20.33 -4.45
C LEU A 229 -5.67 19.53 -4.13
N MET A 230 -5.84 18.28 -3.78
CA MET A 230 -4.73 17.35 -3.57
C MET A 230 -4.63 16.40 -4.74
N VAL A 231 -3.44 16.25 -5.29
CA VAL A 231 -3.14 15.28 -6.34
C VAL A 231 -2.14 14.28 -5.76
N PHE A 232 -2.55 13.03 -5.68
CA PHE A 232 -1.67 11.95 -5.23
C PHE A 232 -0.95 11.37 -6.44
N MET A 233 0.37 11.23 -6.33
CA MET A 233 1.17 10.60 -7.38
C MET A 233 0.72 9.17 -7.68
N GLN A 234 0.26 8.46 -6.66
CA GLN A 234 -0.38 7.17 -6.89
C GLN A 234 -1.69 7.39 -7.65
N ASP A 235 -1.76 6.84 -8.86
CA ASP A 235 -2.94 6.84 -9.75
C ASP A 235 -3.40 8.25 -10.20
N ASN A 236 -2.61 9.31 -10.02
CA ASN A 236 -3.00 10.71 -10.27
C ASN A 236 -4.39 11.05 -9.72
N THR A 237 -4.74 10.45 -8.58
CA THR A 237 -6.09 10.61 -8.02
C THR A 237 -6.25 11.99 -7.40
N PRO A 238 -7.15 12.84 -7.92
CA PRO A 238 -7.44 14.13 -7.33
C PRO A 238 -8.37 13.98 -6.13
N ARG A 239 -8.14 14.80 -5.11
CA ARG A 239 -9.03 14.96 -3.97
C ARG A 239 -9.32 16.44 -3.74
N ARG A 240 -10.58 16.80 -3.60
CA ARG A 240 -10.98 18.15 -3.27
C ARG A 240 -11.43 18.23 -1.82
N ILE A 241 -10.91 19.19 -1.07
CA ILE A 241 -11.31 19.46 0.32
C ILE A 241 -11.95 20.85 0.35
N TRP A 242 -13.26 20.92 0.51
CA TRP A 242 -14.00 22.15 0.57
C TRP A 242 -13.79 22.85 1.90
N MET A 243 -13.45 24.15 1.86
CA MET A 243 -13.11 24.93 3.06
C MET A 243 -14.25 25.84 3.53
N ASP A 244 -15.39 25.82 2.84
CA ASP A 244 -16.54 26.67 3.11
C ASP A 244 -17.65 26.00 3.92
N GLY A 245 -17.41 24.81 4.45
CA GLY A 245 -18.34 24.08 5.32
C GLY A 245 -19.58 23.52 4.61
N ARG A 246 -19.59 23.51 3.26
CA ARG A 246 -20.71 22.94 2.50
C ARG A 246 -20.93 21.47 2.82
N LYS A 247 -22.17 21.02 2.66
CA LYS A 247 -22.53 19.60 2.74
C LYS A 247 -22.44 18.93 1.37
N PRO A 248 -22.30 17.61 1.29
CA PRO A 248 -22.42 16.91 0.02
C PRO A 248 -23.79 17.18 -0.60
N PRO A 249 -23.87 17.36 -1.92
CA PRO A 249 -25.16 17.42 -2.63
C PRO A 249 -26.00 16.16 -2.35
N ALA A 250 -27.32 16.27 -2.38
CA ALA A 250 -28.22 15.14 -2.09
C ALA A 250 -27.98 13.94 -3.02
N GLU A 251 -27.60 14.20 -4.26
CA GLU A 251 -27.33 13.18 -5.28
C GLU A 251 -25.83 12.89 -5.46
N GLN A 252 -24.98 13.24 -4.47
CA GLN A 252 -23.56 12.98 -4.53
C GLN A 252 -23.31 11.47 -4.60
N PRO A 253 -22.68 10.95 -5.68
CA PRO A 253 -22.36 9.54 -5.76
C PRO A 253 -21.25 9.17 -4.77
N LEU A 254 -21.22 7.91 -4.37
CA LEU A 254 -20.07 7.37 -3.67
C LEU A 254 -18.86 7.37 -4.61
N THR A 255 -17.70 7.77 -4.10
CA THR A 255 -16.45 7.77 -4.88
C THR A 255 -15.30 7.17 -4.06
N SER A 256 -14.21 6.80 -4.72
CA SER A 256 -13.03 6.29 -4.04
C SER A 256 -12.39 7.30 -3.08
N MET A 257 -12.57 8.60 -3.33
CA MET A 257 -12.03 9.68 -2.49
C MET A 257 -13.10 10.35 -1.61
N GLY A 258 -14.37 9.96 -1.77
CA GLY A 258 -15.48 10.52 -1.01
C GLY A 258 -15.74 11.99 -1.27
N PHE A 259 -16.47 12.61 -0.34
CA PHE A 259 -16.70 14.06 -0.28
C PHE A 259 -16.02 14.59 1.00
N SER A 260 -15.10 15.54 0.82
CA SER A 260 -14.29 16.05 1.93
C SER A 260 -14.57 17.52 2.18
N THR A 261 -14.73 17.87 3.47
CA THR A 261 -14.74 19.25 3.95
C THR A 261 -13.64 19.47 4.96
N GLY A 262 -13.09 20.66 5.01
CA GLY A 262 -12.00 21.01 5.91
C GLY A 262 -12.30 22.28 6.71
N LYS A 263 -11.68 22.39 7.87
CA LYS A 263 -11.60 23.62 8.66
C LYS A 263 -10.27 23.68 9.39
N TRP A 264 -9.78 24.89 9.58
CA TRP A 264 -8.60 25.08 10.42
C TRP A 264 -9.00 25.21 11.90
N GLU A 265 -8.31 24.47 12.75
CA GLU A 265 -8.34 24.58 14.20
C GLU A 265 -6.94 24.96 14.67
N GLY A 266 -6.68 26.29 14.77
CA GLY A 266 -5.33 26.80 14.95
C GLY A 266 -4.43 26.37 13.79
N ARG A 267 -3.34 25.67 14.08
CA ARG A 267 -2.40 25.17 13.08
C ARG A 267 -2.78 23.80 12.49
N THR A 268 -3.89 23.22 12.88
CA THR A 268 -4.32 21.91 12.41
C THR A 268 -5.46 22.03 11.43
N LEU A 269 -5.26 21.51 10.21
CA LEU A 269 -6.36 21.31 9.26
C LEU A 269 -7.11 20.04 9.65
N VAL A 270 -8.37 20.18 10.02
CA VAL A 270 -9.27 19.06 10.30
C VAL A 270 -10.11 18.80 9.05
N ILE A 271 -10.03 17.59 8.53
CA ILE A 271 -10.75 17.17 7.32
C ILE A 271 -11.73 16.06 7.68
N GLU A 272 -12.96 16.22 7.29
CA GLU A 272 -13.99 15.18 7.38
C GLU A 272 -14.35 14.66 6.00
N THR A 273 -14.40 13.32 5.85
CA THR A 273 -14.77 12.68 4.59
C THR A 273 -15.86 11.65 4.81
N THR A 274 -16.86 11.72 3.94
CA THR A 274 -17.99 10.79 3.83
C THR A 274 -18.19 10.40 2.36
N MET A 275 -19.25 9.68 2.02
CA MET A 275 -19.60 9.29 0.65
C MET A 275 -18.52 8.46 -0.06
N LEU A 276 -17.87 7.58 0.70
CA LEU A 276 -16.82 6.69 0.20
C LEU A 276 -17.40 5.41 -0.41
N LEU A 277 -16.83 4.94 -1.49
CA LEU A 277 -17.08 3.58 -1.98
C LEU A 277 -16.57 2.54 -0.97
N PRO A 278 -17.19 1.35 -0.92
CA PRO A 278 -16.59 0.21 -0.25
C PRO A 278 -15.17 -0.06 -0.77
N GLY A 279 -14.27 -0.51 0.09
CA GLY A 279 -12.90 -0.73 -0.32
C GLY A 279 -12.04 -1.36 0.77
N TRP A 280 -10.76 -1.04 0.75
CA TRP A 280 -9.80 -1.51 1.73
C TRP A 280 -9.23 -0.35 2.55
N LEU A 281 -9.02 -0.59 3.85
CA LEU A 281 -8.36 0.39 4.73
C LEU A 281 -6.89 0.65 4.32
N ASP A 282 -6.22 -0.37 3.82
CA ASP A 282 -4.81 -0.34 3.43
C ASP A 282 -4.48 -1.51 2.50
N GLY A 283 -3.21 -1.66 2.12
CA GLY A 283 -2.71 -2.77 1.31
C GLY A 283 -2.82 -4.14 1.97
N SER A 284 -3.22 -4.21 3.24
CA SER A 284 -3.46 -5.48 3.95
C SER A 284 -4.83 -6.09 3.64
N GLY A 285 -5.67 -5.41 2.87
CA GLY A 285 -6.98 -5.93 2.47
C GLY A 285 -8.06 -5.86 3.55
N TYR A 286 -7.86 -5.10 4.63
CA TYR A 286 -8.88 -4.92 5.66
C TYR A 286 -10.13 -4.22 5.10
N PRO A 287 -11.31 -4.85 5.18
CA PRO A 287 -12.51 -4.33 4.53
C PRO A 287 -12.96 -2.98 5.08
N MET A 288 -13.52 -2.15 4.22
CA MET A 288 -14.23 -0.91 4.57
C MET A 288 -15.63 -0.94 3.97
N THR A 289 -16.63 -0.59 4.78
CA THR A 289 -18.05 -0.68 4.38
C THR A 289 -18.42 0.36 3.32
N GLY A 290 -17.88 1.57 3.42
CA GLY A 290 -18.29 2.69 2.55
C GLY A 290 -19.66 3.26 2.89
N GLY A 291 -20.13 4.21 2.09
CA GLY A 291 -21.42 4.87 2.24
C GLY A 291 -21.64 5.42 3.65
N ASP A 292 -22.86 5.24 4.18
CA ASP A 292 -23.21 5.64 5.54
C ASP A 292 -22.53 4.78 6.64
N GLY A 293 -21.82 3.72 6.22
CA GLY A 293 -21.05 2.86 7.12
C GLY A 293 -19.70 3.43 7.51
N THR A 294 -19.21 4.43 6.79
CA THR A 294 -17.83 4.93 6.91
C THR A 294 -17.77 6.44 7.05
N ARG A 295 -17.01 6.90 8.05
CA ARG A 295 -16.63 8.30 8.23
C ARG A 295 -15.13 8.38 8.54
N ILE A 296 -14.42 9.27 7.87
CA ILE A 296 -13.00 9.52 8.08
C ILE A 296 -12.81 10.94 8.61
N VAL A 297 -12.02 11.08 9.67
CA VAL A 297 -11.55 12.38 10.17
C VAL A 297 -10.03 12.38 10.12
N GLU A 298 -9.47 13.37 9.45
CA GLU A 298 -8.05 13.59 9.39
C GLU A 298 -7.67 14.88 10.11
N ARG A 299 -6.50 14.87 10.72
CA ARG A 299 -5.89 16.03 11.36
C ARG A 299 -4.48 16.18 10.82
N TRP A 300 -4.23 17.26 10.10
CA TRP A 300 -2.96 17.55 9.46
C TRP A 300 -2.33 18.76 10.15
N THR A 301 -1.20 18.55 10.81
CA THR A 301 -0.54 19.57 11.63
C THR A 301 0.86 19.83 11.09
N PRO A 302 1.05 20.88 10.28
CA PRO A 302 2.37 21.31 9.85
C PRO A 302 3.22 21.76 11.05
N ALA A 303 4.52 21.46 11.01
CA ALA A 303 5.49 22.00 11.96
C ALA A 303 5.62 23.53 11.80
N ALA A 304 6.20 24.19 12.81
CA ALA A 304 6.31 25.65 12.83
C ALA A 304 7.15 26.20 11.66
N ASP A 305 8.14 25.43 11.21
CA ASP A 305 9.01 25.77 10.07
C ASP A 305 8.36 25.49 8.70
N GLY A 306 7.17 24.87 8.65
CA GLY A 306 6.49 24.50 7.41
C GLY A 306 7.12 23.34 6.65
N LEU A 307 8.19 22.72 7.15
CA LEU A 307 8.96 21.71 6.40
C LEU A 307 8.46 20.29 6.62
N THR A 308 7.80 20.02 7.74
CA THR A 308 7.23 18.72 8.03
C THR A 308 5.77 18.83 8.44
N MET A 309 5.03 17.74 8.31
CA MET A 309 3.63 17.68 8.66
C MET A 309 3.31 16.33 9.27
N GLU A 310 2.68 16.33 10.44
CA GLU A 310 2.07 15.15 10.99
C GLU A 310 0.63 15.04 10.49
N ARG A 311 0.23 13.85 10.09
CA ARG A 311 -1.12 13.56 9.63
C ARG A 311 -1.66 12.38 10.42
N THR A 312 -2.72 12.60 11.18
CA THR A 312 -3.46 11.54 11.87
C THR A 312 -4.80 11.36 11.21
N MET A 313 -5.17 10.13 10.91
CA MET A 313 -6.44 9.74 10.34
C MET A 313 -7.18 8.80 11.29
N THR A 314 -8.45 9.09 11.55
CA THR A 314 -9.36 8.24 12.30
C THR A 314 -10.46 7.75 11.38
N VAL A 315 -10.57 6.44 11.20
CA VAL A 315 -11.62 5.80 10.41
C VAL A 315 -12.64 5.19 11.38
N THR A 316 -13.87 5.67 11.33
CA THR A 316 -15.03 5.04 11.98
C THR A 316 -15.79 4.28 10.92
N ASP A 317 -15.92 2.96 11.06
CA ASP A 317 -16.58 2.11 10.08
C ASP A 317 -17.32 0.96 10.77
N LYS A 318 -18.49 0.60 10.24
CA LYS A 318 -19.34 -0.49 10.77
C LYS A 318 -18.67 -1.86 10.73
N ALA A 319 -17.62 -2.02 9.93
CA ALA A 319 -16.80 -3.23 9.88
C ALA A 319 -15.98 -3.47 11.17
N TYR A 320 -15.83 -2.44 12.00
CA TYR A 320 -14.96 -2.46 13.18
C TYR A 320 -15.71 -2.13 14.46
N THR A 321 -15.28 -2.74 15.57
CA THR A 321 -15.88 -2.54 16.90
C THR A 321 -15.38 -1.25 17.59
N GLN A 322 -14.33 -0.63 17.03
CA GLN A 322 -13.78 0.65 17.49
C GLN A 322 -13.11 1.39 16.33
N PRO A 323 -12.94 2.72 16.43
CA PRO A 323 -12.26 3.50 15.39
C PRO A 323 -10.82 3.03 15.16
N ILE A 324 -10.38 3.09 13.92
CA ILE A 324 -9.01 2.77 13.50
C ILE A 324 -8.24 4.07 13.34
N VAL A 325 -7.16 4.22 14.09
CA VAL A 325 -6.30 5.41 14.05
C VAL A 325 -4.97 5.09 13.36
N ARG A 326 -4.56 5.96 12.46
CA ARG A 326 -3.29 5.88 11.72
C ARG A 326 -2.60 7.23 11.76
N THR A 327 -1.31 7.25 12.03
CA THR A 327 -0.48 8.47 11.97
C THR A 327 0.63 8.31 10.95
N ARG A 328 0.89 9.36 10.19
CA ARG A 328 1.96 9.43 9.18
C ARG A 328 2.63 10.79 9.23
N GLY A 329 3.92 10.81 8.89
CA GLY A 329 4.67 12.03 8.63
C GLY A 329 4.76 12.32 7.14
N SER A 330 4.81 13.59 6.79
CA SER A 330 5.19 14.06 5.45
C SER A 330 6.28 15.10 5.58
N GLN A 331 7.17 15.16 4.61
CA GLN A 331 8.18 16.19 4.49
C GLN A 331 7.93 16.98 3.21
N ARG A 332 8.09 18.30 3.27
CA ARG A 332 8.00 19.13 2.08
C ARG A 332 9.11 18.74 1.12
N GLY A 333 8.75 18.54 -0.13
CA GLY A 333 9.68 18.15 -1.18
C GLY A 333 10.09 19.33 -2.06
N ASP A 334 10.96 19.05 -3.03
CA ASP A 334 11.47 20.02 -3.97
C ASP A 334 10.34 20.57 -4.86
N ALA A 335 10.11 21.88 -4.80
CA ALA A 335 9.11 22.57 -5.60
C ALA A 335 9.43 22.59 -7.10
N THR A 336 10.68 22.28 -7.49
CA THR A 336 11.10 22.22 -8.90
C THR A 336 10.67 20.90 -9.55
N VAL A 337 10.34 19.89 -8.75
CA VAL A 337 9.72 18.66 -9.25
C VAL A 337 8.29 19.01 -9.62
N GLY A 338 8.02 19.22 -10.90
CA GLY A 338 6.67 19.53 -11.40
C GLY A 338 5.63 18.51 -10.98
N LEU A 339 4.39 18.70 -11.41
CA LEU A 339 3.34 17.70 -11.24
C LEU A 339 3.87 16.34 -11.70
N ILE A 340 3.97 15.43 -10.75
CA ILE A 340 4.45 14.09 -11.06
C ILE A 340 3.27 13.34 -11.67
N GLU A 341 3.37 13.10 -12.96
CA GLU A 341 2.43 12.21 -13.63
C GLU A 341 2.69 10.78 -13.17
N SER A 342 1.64 10.05 -12.84
CA SER A 342 1.74 8.61 -12.68
C SER A 342 1.90 7.96 -14.06
N GLU A 343 2.72 6.94 -14.13
CA GLU A 343 2.81 6.13 -15.32
C GLU A 343 1.48 5.42 -15.59
N PRO A 344 1.11 5.23 -16.87
CA PRO A 344 -0.06 4.45 -17.21
C PRO A 344 -0.03 3.08 -16.51
N CYS A 345 -1.11 2.71 -15.88
CA CYS A 345 -1.25 1.39 -15.27
C CYS A 345 -1.65 0.36 -16.32
N ASP A 346 -1.04 -0.82 -16.28
CA ASP A 346 -1.41 -1.94 -17.14
C ASP A 346 -1.82 -3.16 -16.30
N ALA A 347 -3.10 -3.47 -16.31
CA ALA A 347 -3.64 -4.62 -15.59
C ALA A 347 -3.43 -5.98 -16.30
N ARG A 348 -2.99 -5.98 -17.55
CA ARG A 348 -2.89 -7.22 -18.36
C ARG A 348 -2.04 -8.32 -17.72
N PRO A 349 -0.86 -8.04 -17.13
CA PRO A 349 -0.07 -9.08 -16.48
C PRO A 349 -0.82 -9.78 -15.37
N PHE A 350 -1.55 -9.02 -14.57
CA PHE A 350 -2.35 -9.53 -13.47
C PHE A 350 -3.60 -10.29 -13.98
N LEU A 351 -4.30 -9.75 -14.96
CA LEU A 351 -5.47 -10.40 -15.55
C LEU A 351 -5.11 -11.71 -16.25
N ASN A 352 -3.97 -11.76 -16.94
CA ASN A 352 -3.46 -12.99 -17.56
C ASN A 352 -3.13 -14.04 -16.50
N GLU A 353 -2.53 -13.65 -15.38
CA GLU A 353 -2.29 -14.59 -14.29
C GLU A 353 -3.59 -15.15 -13.71
N LEU A 354 -4.62 -14.32 -13.50
CA LEU A 354 -5.94 -14.78 -13.07
C LEU A 354 -6.57 -15.74 -14.10
N LEU A 355 -6.41 -15.47 -15.39
CA LEU A 355 -6.89 -16.32 -16.46
C LEU A 355 -6.20 -17.70 -16.45
N GLU A 356 -4.87 -17.73 -16.35
CA GLU A 356 -4.06 -18.94 -16.27
C GLU A 356 -4.45 -19.81 -15.05
N ARG A 357 -4.90 -19.18 -13.97
CA ARG A 357 -5.37 -19.84 -12.75
C ARG A 357 -6.85 -20.24 -12.78
N GLY A 358 -7.59 -19.88 -13.82
CA GLY A 358 -9.04 -20.09 -13.90
C GLY A 358 -9.86 -19.26 -12.91
N GLU A 359 -9.29 -18.15 -12.42
CA GLU A 359 -9.93 -17.28 -11.42
C GLU A 359 -10.55 -16.01 -12.01
N LEU A 360 -10.27 -15.69 -13.28
CA LEU A 360 -10.62 -14.40 -13.89
C LEU A 360 -12.11 -14.07 -13.77
N GLU A 361 -12.99 -14.97 -14.21
CA GLU A 361 -14.43 -14.71 -14.18
C GLU A 361 -14.98 -14.51 -12.76
N LYS A 362 -14.45 -15.29 -11.81
CA LYS A 362 -14.84 -15.20 -10.40
C LYS A 362 -14.49 -13.84 -9.81
N ARG A 363 -13.35 -13.24 -10.24
CA ARG A 363 -12.81 -12.01 -9.67
C ARG A 363 -13.29 -10.73 -10.35
N LEU A 364 -13.79 -10.83 -11.59
CA LEU A 364 -14.32 -9.68 -12.34
C LEU A 364 -15.81 -9.41 -12.08
N LYS A 365 -16.52 -10.30 -11.40
CA LYS A 365 -17.93 -10.06 -11.05
C LYS A 365 -18.01 -8.87 -10.09
N PRO A 366 -18.96 -7.94 -10.29
CA PRO A 366 -19.24 -6.89 -9.31
C PRO A 366 -19.54 -7.53 -7.94
N GLN A 367 -18.90 -7.03 -6.91
CA GLN A 367 -19.15 -7.44 -5.51
C GLN A 367 -20.27 -6.60 -4.91
#